data_84594dc74a5a85aaa760ec05ee2dbdc2
#
_entry.id   84594dc74a5a85aaa760ec05ee2dbdc2
#
_cell.length_a   1.000
_cell.length_b   1.000
_cell.length_c   1.000
_cell.angle_alpha   90.00
_cell.angle_beta   90.00
_cell.angle_gamma   90.00
#
_symmetry.space_group_name_H-M   'P 1'
#
loop_
_entity.id
_entity.type
_entity.pdbx_description
1 polymer ?
#
loop_
_entity_poly.entity_id
_entity_poly.type
_entity_poly.pdbx_seq_one_letter_code
_entity_poly.pdbx_strand_id
1 'polypeptide(L)'
;MKTLFKKALLSAAALGLSTLSWAAPAPKGEVLVVLSSETALPLRDGKTFPSGYYLNEFGVPADALQRAGYRLTVVTPRGNRPQADQRSVDPQYFRGDAREMERIAGVVEQLTQADQIKSLPEVLESGLDRYAAVFIPGGHAPMIDLANNPLVGHVLRHFNANGKPTAAICHGPITLLAAQDDPQGYERSLGNADAGRAQNWIYSGYRMTIFADAEEAAFEASLNGDRLRYYPARAMATAGGDLRFAKAWEPHVVVDRELITGQNPFSDHALAQALIAALAER
;
A
#
# COMPACT_ATOMS: atom_id res chain seq x y z
N MET A 1 -13.52 -88.98 27.70
CA MET A 1 -12.57 -87.86 27.91
C MET A 1 -12.96 -86.74 26.95
N LYS A 2 -13.60 -85.63 27.43
CA LYS A 2 -14.08 -84.52 26.63
C LYS A 2 -13.25 -83.27 27.01
N THR A 3 -12.46 -82.81 26.08
CA THR A 3 -11.60 -81.63 26.27
C THR A 3 -12.39 -80.38 25.86
N LEU A 4 -12.63 -79.40 26.79
CA LEU A 4 -13.26 -78.14 26.56
C LEU A 4 -12.20 -77.13 26.08
N PHE A 5 -12.37 -76.55 24.87
CA PHE A 5 -11.64 -75.39 24.42
C PHE A 5 -12.38 -74.11 24.87
N LYS A 6 -11.74 -73.30 25.73
CA LYS A 6 -12.17 -71.98 26.08
C LYS A 6 -11.69 -70.97 25.00
N LYS A 7 -12.60 -70.34 24.30
CA LYS A 7 -12.30 -69.18 23.42
C LYS A 7 -12.22 -67.91 24.30
N ALA A 8 -11.06 -67.31 24.32
CA ALA A 8 -10.88 -65.94 24.87
C ALA A 8 -11.23 -64.91 23.82
N LEU A 9 -12.23 -64.08 24.08
CA LEU A 9 -12.51 -62.83 23.27
C LEU A 9 -11.56 -61.76 23.75
N LEU A 10 -10.69 -61.28 22.86
CA LEU A 10 -9.97 -60.04 23.04
C LEU A 10 -10.85 -58.89 22.49
N SER A 11 -11.35 -58.05 23.39
CA SER A 11 -11.99 -56.79 23.02
C SER A 11 -10.90 -55.72 22.80
N ALA A 12 -10.68 -55.36 21.56
CA ALA A 12 -9.83 -54.20 21.22
C ALA A 12 -10.61 -52.89 21.42
N ALA A 13 -10.28 -52.17 22.49
CA ALA A 13 -10.79 -50.81 22.69
C ALA A 13 -10.02 -49.85 21.75
N ALA A 14 -10.68 -49.37 20.72
CA ALA A 14 -10.17 -48.32 19.86
C ALA A 14 -10.28 -46.97 20.60
N LEU A 15 -9.16 -46.45 21.10
CA LEU A 15 -9.06 -45.07 21.58
C LEU A 15 -9.11 -44.13 20.36
N GLY A 16 -10.27 -43.49 20.15
CA GLY A 16 -10.43 -42.43 19.20
C GLY A 16 -9.67 -41.19 19.67
N LEU A 17 -8.51 -40.91 19.09
CA LEU A 17 -7.84 -39.61 19.23
C LEU A 17 -8.64 -38.57 18.48
N SER A 18 -9.47 -37.79 19.19
CA SER A 18 -10.11 -36.60 18.68
C SER A 18 -9.01 -35.52 18.49
N THR A 19 -8.56 -35.32 17.26
CA THR A 19 -7.72 -34.16 16.91
C THR A 19 -8.59 -32.93 17.02
N LEU A 20 -8.43 -32.16 18.10
CA LEU A 20 -8.94 -30.80 18.20
C LEU A 20 -8.25 -29.97 17.10
N SER A 21 -8.93 -29.81 15.99
CA SER A 21 -8.54 -28.84 14.97
C SER A 21 -8.77 -27.44 15.56
N TRP A 22 -7.71 -26.79 15.99
CA TRP A 22 -7.77 -25.39 16.39
C TRP A 22 -7.91 -24.58 15.10
N ALA A 23 -9.14 -24.21 14.76
CA ALA A 23 -9.37 -23.27 13.67
C ALA A 23 -8.69 -21.94 14.03
N ALA A 24 -7.88 -21.42 13.12
CA ALA A 24 -7.31 -20.08 13.28
C ALA A 24 -8.45 -19.06 13.47
N PRO A 25 -8.30 -18.08 14.36
CA PRO A 25 -9.33 -17.06 14.56
C PRO A 25 -9.69 -16.39 13.23
N ALA A 26 -10.97 -16.09 13.03
CA ALA A 26 -11.43 -15.38 11.85
C ALA A 26 -10.73 -14.02 11.76
N PRO A 27 -10.34 -13.56 10.57
CA PRO A 27 -9.70 -12.26 10.41
C PRO A 27 -10.65 -11.14 10.85
N LYS A 28 -10.10 -10.09 11.47
CA LYS A 28 -10.84 -8.91 11.93
C LYS A 28 -11.45 -8.10 10.77
N GLY A 29 -10.89 -8.24 9.58
CA GLY A 29 -11.29 -7.55 8.36
C GLY A 29 -10.28 -7.75 7.25
N GLU A 30 -10.49 -7.08 6.14
CA GLU A 30 -9.62 -7.14 4.96
C GLU A 30 -9.20 -5.73 4.56
N VAL A 31 -7.92 -5.54 4.25
CA VAL A 31 -7.36 -4.27 3.78
C VAL A 31 -6.96 -4.42 2.32
N LEU A 32 -7.42 -3.50 1.48
CA LEU A 32 -7.03 -3.43 0.07
C LEU A 32 -5.68 -2.71 -0.03
N VAL A 33 -4.67 -3.37 -0.60
CA VAL A 33 -3.34 -2.77 -0.85
C VAL A 33 -3.21 -2.49 -2.34
N VAL A 34 -3.10 -1.21 -2.70
CA VAL A 34 -3.00 -0.78 -4.11
C VAL A 34 -1.54 -0.49 -4.45
N LEU A 35 -1.00 -1.23 -5.41
CA LEU A 35 0.35 -1.09 -5.94
C LEU A 35 0.32 -0.81 -7.44
N SER A 36 1.38 -0.17 -7.95
CA SER A 36 1.54 0.10 -9.38
C SER A 36 1.79 -1.19 -10.18
N SER A 37 1.29 -1.19 -11.42
CA SER A 37 1.63 -2.20 -12.43
C SER A 37 2.95 -1.91 -13.15
N GLU A 38 3.52 -0.72 -12.97
CA GLU A 38 4.62 -0.17 -13.75
C GLU A 38 5.93 -0.15 -12.98
N THR A 39 7.04 -0.14 -13.74
CA THR A 39 8.40 -0.15 -13.19
C THR A 39 9.34 0.86 -13.84
N ALA A 40 8.85 1.66 -14.78
CA ALA A 40 9.63 2.61 -15.56
C ALA A 40 9.07 4.02 -15.36
N LEU A 41 9.66 4.79 -14.43
CA LEU A 41 9.28 6.17 -14.14
C LEU A 41 9.67 7.07 -15.32
N PRO A 42 8.72 7.75 -15.98
CA PRO A 42 9.03 8.66 -17.07
C PRO A 42 9.70 9.94 -16.55
N LEU A 43 10.81 10.31 -17.16
CA LEU A 43 11.53 11.56 -16.90
C LEU A 43 11.18 12.62 -17.94
N ARG A 44 11.60 13.88 -17.69
CA ARG A 44 11.23 15.04 -18.51
C ARG A 44 11.64 14.90 -19.98
N ASP A 45 12.83 14.33 -20.25
CA ASP A 45 13.40 14.25 -21.58
C ASP A 45 13.07 12.93 -22.31
N GLY A 46 11.98 12.28 -21.93
CA GLY A 46 11.53 11.04 -22.56
C GLY A 46 12.33 9.79 -22.15
N LYS A 47 13.30 9.94 -21.25
CA LYS A 47 13.98 8.80 -20.62
C LYS A 47 13.09 8.18 -19.54
N THR A 48 13.52 7.04 -19.05
CA THR A 48 12.86 6.35 -17.92
C THR A 48 13.88 6.01 -16.85
N PHE A 49 13.40 5.92 -15.61
CA PHE A 49 14.19 5.47 -14.48
C PHE A 49 13.54 4.23 -13.85
N PRO A 50 14.31 3.17 -13.53
CA PRO A 50 13.77 1.99 -12.86
C PRO A 50 13.12 2.35 -11.52
N SER A 51 11.91 1.88 -11.29
CA SER A 51 11.12 2.19 -10.10
C SER A 51 10.26 1.01 -9.68
N GLY A 52 9.66 1.11 -8.51
CA GLY A 52 8.76 0.13 -7.94
C GLY A 52 8.23 0.63 -6.61
N TYR A 53 7.61 -0.25 -5.82
CA TYR A 53 7.28 0.07 -4.42
C TYR A 53 8.53 0.01 -3.55
N TYR A 54 8.57 0.81 -2.48
CA TYR A 54 9.62 0.70 -1.46
C TYR A 54 9.32 -0.46 -0.50
N LEU A 55 10.32 -1.32 -0.28
CA LEU A 55 10.16 -2.58 0.45
C LEU A 55 9.63 -2.36 1.88
N ASN A 56 10.21 -1.44 2.64
CA ASN A 56 9.77 -1.14 4.00
C ASN A 56 8.41 -0.45 4.03
N GLU A 57 8.13 0.46 3.09
CA GLU A 57 6.87 1.21 3.03
C GLU A 57 5.66 0.30 2.75
N PHE A 58 5.85 -0.77 2.02
CA PHE A 58 4.83 -1.80 1.87
C PHE A 58 4.91 -2.85 2.99
N GLY A 59 6.08 -3.44 3.18
CA GLY A 59 6.23 -4.65 3.99
C GLY A 59 6.05 -4.42 5.49
N VAL A 60 6.55 -3.31 6.05
CA VAL A 60 6.41 -3.02 7.49
C VAL A 60 4.94 -2.79 7.88
N PRO A 61 4.15 -1.94 7.18
CA PRO A 61 2.73 -1.83 7.46
C PRO A 61 1.95 -3.11 7.18
N ALA A 62 2.31 -3.86 6.13
CA ALA A 62 1.67 -5.12 5.80
C ALA A 62 1.84 -6.17 6.91
N ASP A 63 3.06 -6.37 7.40
CA ASP A 63 3.37 -7.25 8.53
C ASP A 63 2.62 -6.84 9.80
N ALA A 64 2.59 -5.53 10.09
CA ALA A 64 1.87 -5.00 11.25
C ALA A 64 0.36 -5.26 11.17
N LEU A 65 -0.26 -5.05 10.00
CA LEU A 65 -1.68 -5.32 9.76
C LEU A 65 -1.99 -6.82 9.89
N GLN A 66 -1.16 -7.70 9.32
CA GLN A 66 -1.34 -9.15 9.46
C GLN A 66 -1.22 -9.60 10.93
N ARG A 67 -0.24 -9.10 11.67
CA ARG A 67 -0.10 -9.36 13.12
C ARG A 67 -1.27 -8.81 13.92
N ALA A 68 -1.88 -7.71 13.48
CA ALA A 68 -3.09 -7.18 14.10
C ALA A 68 -4.36 -7.99 13.76
N GLY A 69 -4.26 -9.01 12.88
CA GLY A 69 -5.35 -9.92 12.53
C GLY A 69 -6.12 -9.54 11.26
N TYR A 70 -5.61 -8.62 10.44
CA TYR A 70 -6.23 -8.26 9.15
C TYR A 70 -5.67 -9.10 8.02
N ARG A 71 -6.54 -9.45 7.05
CA ARG A 71 -6.10 -9.98 5.76
C ARG A 71 -5.75 -8.84 4.82
N LEU A 72 -4.84 -9.11 3.90
CA LEU A 72 -4.45 -8.16 2.86
C LEU A 72 -4.80 -8.74 1.49
N THR A 73 -5.44 -7.92 0.65
CA THR A 73 -5.62 -8.20 -0.78
C THR A 73 -4.79 -7.20 -1.56
N VAL A 74 -3.79 -7.69 -2.27
CA VAL A 74 -2.94 -6.86 -3.14
C VAL A 74 -3.58 -6.75 -4.52
N VAL A 75 -3.65 -5.53 -5.01
CA VAL A 75 -4.19 -5.21 -6.33
C VAL A 75 -3.24 -4.30 -7.09
N THR A 76 -3.11 -4.55 -8.39
CA THR A 76 -2.48 -3.63 -9.34
C THR A 76 -3.45 -3.29 -10.47
N PRO A 77 -3.28 -2.20 -11.19
CA PRO A 77 -4.17 -1.85 -12.31
C PRO A 77 -4.43 -3.00 -13.29
N ARG A 78 -3.41 -3.81 -13.60
CA ARG A 78 -3.50 -4.91 -14.57
C ARG A 78 -3.53 -6.33 -13.97
N GLY A 79 -3.38 -6.48 -12.66
CA GLY A 79 -3.28 -7.79 -12.00
C GLY A 79 -1.91 -8.46 -12.15
N ASN A 80 -0.90 -7.74 -12.65
CA ASN A 80 0.46 -8.25 -12.74
C ASN A 80 1.20 -8.08 -11.40
N ARG A 81 2.21 -8.91 -11.18
CA ARG A 81 3.06 -8.84 -10.00
C ARG A 81 3.77 -7.48 -9.93
N PRO A 82 3.58 -6.70 -8.85
CA PRO A 82 4.32 -5.46 -8.63
C PRO A 82 5.79 -5.77 -8.31
N GLN A 83 6.68 -4.80 -8.55
CA GLN A 83 8.11 -4.98 -8.29
C GLN A 83 8.61 -3.98 -7.24
N ALA A 84 9.55 -4.42 -6.41
CA ALA A 84 10.24 -3.56 -5.49
C ALA A 84 11.24 -2.65 -6.23
N ASP A 85 11.30 -1.41 -5.83
CA ASP A 85 12.43 -0.54 -6.18
C ASP A 85 13.69 -1.07 -5.50
N GLN A 86 14.68 -1.44 -6.28
CA GLN A 86 15.90 -2.07 -5.76
C GLN A 86 16.68 -1.18 -4.78
N ARG A 87 16.51 0.15 -4.84
CA ARG A 87 17.08 1.09 -3.88
C ARG A 87 16.48 0.97 -2.48
N SER A 88 15.27 0.40 -2.37
CA SER A 88 14.60 0.16 -1.09
C SER A 88 15.04 -1.13 -0.40
N VAL A 89 15.75 -2.01 -1.12
CA VAL A 89 16.30 -3.26 -0.58
C VAL A 89 17.63 -2.96 0.09
N ASP A 90 17.58 -2.18 1.17
CA ASP A 90 18.73 -1.72 1.91
C ASP A 90 18.41 -1.69 3.41
N PRO A 91 19.28 -2.24 4.27
CA PRO A 91 19.09 -2.24 5.72
C PRO A 91 18.87 -0.86 6.34
N GLN A 92 19.30 0.23 5.70
CA GLN A 92 19.08 1.60 6.20
C GLN A 92 17.60 1.91 6.45
N TYR A 93 16.69 1.35 5.64
CA TYR A 93 15.24 1.50 5.81
C TYR A 93 14.66 0.58 6.89
N PHE A 94 15.48 -0.29 7.47
CA PHE A 94 15.16 -1.21 8.55
C PHE A 94 16.01 -0.95 9.80
N ARG A 95 16.36 0.32 10.04
CA ARG A 95 17.21 0.77 11.17
C ARG A 95 18.59 0.09 11.21
N GLY A 96 19.12 -0.31 10.06
CA GLY A 96 20.36 -1.03 9.89
C GLY A 96 20.28 -2.55 10.13
N ASP A 97 19.07 -3.10 10.36
CA ASP A 97 18.87 -4.53 10.59
C ASP A 97 18.61 -5.29 9.29
N ALA A 98 19.64 -5.94 8.75
CA ALA A 98 19.54 -6.76 7.54
C ALA A 98 18.62 -7.99 7.74
N ARG A 99 18.54 -8.56 8.95
CA ARG A 99 17.67 -9.72 9.23
C ARG A 99 16.21 -9.32 9.19
N GLU A 100 15.88 -8.15 9.72
CA GLU A 100 14.53 -7.61 9.66
C GLU A 100 14.15 -7.29 8.20
N MET A 101 15.07 -6.73 7.42
CA MET A 101 14.86 -6.53 5.98
C MET A 101 14.53 -7.85 5.26
N GLU A 102 15.32 -8.90 5.48
CA GLU A 102 15.09 -10.22 4.88
C GLU A 102 13.75 -10.82 5.33
N ARG A 103 13.40 -10.67 6.60
CA ARG A 103 12.12 -11.14 7.14
C ARG A 103 10.94 -10.43 6.46
N ILE A 104 11.01 -9.12 6.34
CA ILE A 104 9.97 -8.31 5.69
C ILE A 104 9.91 -8.62 4.19
N ALA A 105 11.05 -8.82 3.53
CA ALA A 105 11.07 -9.26 2.13
C ALA A 105 10.33 -10.60 1.95
N GLY A 106 10.46 -11.53 2.89
CA GLY A 106 9.70 -12.78 2.90
C GLY A 106 8.18 -12.58 3.04
N VAL A 107 7.75 -11.62 3.87
CA VAL A 107 6.33 -11.24 3.99
C VAL A 107 5.79 -10.69 2.66
N VAL A 108 6.53 -9.78 2.05
CA VAL A 108 6.16 -9.17 0.77
C VAL A 108 6.13 -10.19 -0.35
N GLU A 109 7.11 -11.10 -0.40
CA GLU A 109 7.14 -12.19 -1.39
C GLU A 109 5.87 -13.06 -1.33
N GLN A 110 5.41 -13.40 -0.13
CA GLN A 110 4.17 -14.17 0.06
C GLN A 110 2.93 -13.40 -0.43
N LEU A 111 2.87 -12.08 -0.17
CA LEU A 111 1.74 -11.23 -0.55
C LEU A 111 1.73 -10.91 -2.05
N THR A 112 2.86 -11.02 -2.73
CA THR A 112 3.02 -10.65 -4.15
C THR A 112 3.24 -11.86 -5.06
N GLN A 113 2.90 -13.06 -4.63
CA GLN A 113 2.84 -14.21 -5.53
C GLN A 113 1.81 -13.97 -6.64
N ALA A 114 2.12 -14.42 -7.85
CA ALA A 114 1.34 -14.07 -9.04
C ALA A 114 -0.14 -14.47 -8.96
N ASP A 115 -0.44 -15.58 -8.28
CA ASP A 115 -1.81 -16.09 -8.05
C ASP A 115 -2.56 -15.34 -6.93
N GLN A 116 -1.89 -14.49 -6.16
CA GLN A 116 -2.47 -13.68 -5.09
C GLN A 116 -2.83 -12.26 -5.55
N ILE A 117 -2.28 -11.80 -6.68
CA ILE A 117 -2.50 -10.43 -7.18
C ILE A 117 -3.80 -10.37 -7.97
N LYS A 118 -4.62 -9.37 -7.65
CA LYS A 118 -5.85 -9.06 -8.39
C LYS A 118 -5.65 -7.84 -9.28
N SER A 119 -6.45 -7.75 -10.33
CA SER A 119 -6.58 -6.53 -11.11
C SER A 119 -7.61 -5.58 -10.49
N LEU A 120 -7.48 -4.27 -10.76
CA LEU A 120 -8.50 -3.30 -10.33
C LEU A 120 -9.91 -3.62 -10.88
N PRO A 121 -10.09 -4.02 -12.17
CA PRO A 121 -11.40 -4.43 -12.66
C PRO A 121 -12.02 -5.57 -11.84
N GLU A 122 -11.25 -6.64 -11.53
CA GLU A 122 -11.75 -7.77 -10.72
C GLU A 122 -12.15 -7.35 -9.31
N VAL A 123 -11.39 -6.45 -8.67
CA VAL A 123 -11.72 -5.94 -7.33
C VAL A 123 -12.99 -5.09 -7.37
N LEU A 124 -13.14 -4.24 -8.38
CA LEU A 124 -14.33 -3.42 -8.54
C LEU A 124 -15.58 -4.27 -8.84
N GLU A 125 -15.46 -5.28 -9.67
CA GLU A 125 -16.56 -6.22 -9.97
C GLU A 125 -16.97 -7.02 -8.71
N SER A 126 -16.00 -7.42 -7.89
CA SER A 126 -16.27 -8.16 -6.63
C SER A 126 -16.85 -7.30 -5.51
N GLY A 127 -16.85 -5.98 -5.67
CA GLY A 127 -17.34 -5.00 -4.71
C GLY A 127 -16.31 -4.61 -3.63
N LEU A 128 -16.40 -3.34 -3.23
CA LEU A 128 -15.45 -2.73 -2.29
C LEU A 128 -15.88 -2.78 -0.82
N ASP A 129 -17.15 -3.15 -0.55
CA ASP A 129 -17.73 -3.10 0.81
C ASP A 129 -17.01 -4.02 1.81
N ARG A 130 -16.46 -5.12 1.32
CA ARG A 130 -15.73 -6.12 2.11
C ARG A 130 -14.43 -5.58 2.72
N TYR A 131 -13.84 -4.55 2.12
CA TYR A 131 -12.59 -3.98 2.59
C TYR A 131 -12.83 -2.94 3.68
N ALA A 132 -12.11 -3.08 4.80
CA ALA A 132 -12.19 -2.18 5.94
C ALA A 132 -11.37 -0.90 5.75
N ALA A 133 -10.31 -0.96 4.95
CA ALA A 133 -9.43 0.17 4.60
C ALA A 133 -8.77 -0.04 3.24
N VAL A 134 -8.22 1.04 2.68
CA VAL A 134 -7.27 1.01 1.56
C VAL A 134 -5.90 1.51 2.02
N PHE A 135 -4.83 0.81 1.59
CA PHE A 135 -3.45 1.18 1.85
C PHE A 135 -2.67 1.29 0.54
N ILE A 136 -1.92 2.38 0.38
CA ILE A 136 -1.18 2.72 -0.82
C ILE A 136 0.29 2.96 -0.44
N PRO A 137 1.17 1.95 -0.60
CA PRO A 137 2.61 2.10 -0.44
C PRO A 137 3.21 3.10 -1.44
N GLY A 138 4.38 3.63 -1.10
CA GLY A 138 5.08 4.54 -1.98
C GLY A 138 6.18 3.87 -2.83
N GLY A 139 7.31 4.55 -2.97
CA GLY A 139 8.20 4.46 -4.11
C GLY A 139 7.65 5.33 -5.24
N HIS A 140 8.39 5.62 -6.28
CA HIS A 140 7.93 6.52 -7.34
C HIS A 140 6.86 5.91 -8.27
N ALA A 141 6.66 4.60 -8.22
CA ALA A 141 5.74 3.89 -9.11
C ALA A 141 4.28 4.40 -9.10
N PRO A 142 3.68 4.88 -7.98
CA PRO A 142 2.36 5.50 -7.97
C PRO A 142 2.20 6.69 -8.91
N MET A 143 3.29 7.42 -9.22
CA MET A 143 3.28 8.54 -10.18
C MET A 143 3.09 8.09 -11.63
N ILE A 144 3.24 6.79 -11.94
CA ILE A 144 3.24 6.28 -13.30
C ILE A 144 1.81 5.95 -13.76
N ASP A 145 1.09 5.15 -12.97
CA ASP A 145 -0.19 4.57 -13.38
C ASP A 145 -1.29 4.59 -12.32
N LEU A 146 -1.04 5.15 -11.12
CA LEU A 146 -2.06 5.27 -10.08
C LEU A 146 -2.65 6.69 -9.99
N ALA A 147 -1.81 7.73 -10.04
CA ALA A 147 -2.22 9.12 -9.87
C ALA A 147 -3.24 9.61 -10.90
N ASN A 148 -3.24 9.03 -12.10
CA ASN A 148 -4.08 9.39 -13.22
C ASN A 148 -5.12 8.33 -13.59
N ASN A 149 -5.29 7.28 -12.77
CA ASN A 149 -6.14 6.13 -13.09
C ASN A 149 -7.58 6.33 -12.59
N PRO A 150 -8.58 6.42 -13.48
CA PRO A 150 -9.98 6.60 -13.07
C PRO A 150 -10.54 5.47 -12.19
N LEU A 151 -10.06 4.22 -12.37
CA LEU A 151 -10.50 3.08 -11.54
C LEU A 151 -9.97 3.20 -10.10
N VAL A 152 -8.74 3.69 -9.93
CA VAL A 152 -8.19 4.04 -8.61
C VAL A 152 -9.02 5.17 -8.00
N GLY A 153 -9.37 6.19 -8.79
CA GLY A 153 -10.28 7.25 -8.36
C GLY A 153 -11.63 6.73 -7.88
N HIS A 154 -12.17 5.69 -8.52
CA HIS A 154 -13.39 5.02 -8.05
C HIS A 154 -13.21 4.35 -6.69
N VAL A 155 -12.11 3.62 -6.50
CA VAL A 155 -11.76 3.03 -5.20
C VAL A 155 -11.70 4.12 -4.12
N LEU A 156 -10.93 5.18 -4.34
CA LEU A 156 -10.75 6.25 -3.35
C LEU A 156 -12.06 6.94 -2.98
N ARG A 157 -12.92 7.24 -3.97
CA ARG A 157 -14.26 7.81 -3.71
C ARG A 157 -15.14 6.89 -2.88
N HIS A 158 -15.07 5.58 -3.10
CA HIS A 158 -15.81 4.61 -2.27
C HIS A 158 -15.37 4.66 -0.81
N PHE A 159 -14.05 4.63 -0.54
CA PHE A 159 -13.54 4.66 0.84
C PHE A 159 -13.85 6.00 1.52
N ASN A 160 -13.66 7.12 0.86
CA ASN A 160 -14.00 8.45 1.36
C ASN A 160 -15.50 8.58 1.69
N ALA A 161 -16.39 8.21 0.76
CA ALA A 161 -17.84 8.32 0.95
C ALA A 161 -18.36 7.46 2.11
N ASN A 162 -17.67 6.36 2.45
CA ASN A 162 -18.02 5.48 3.57
C ASN A 162 -17.19 5.79 4.84
N GLY A 163 -16.40 6.86 4.82
CA GLY A 163 -15.50 7.23 5.90
C GLY A 163 -14.46 6.16 6.25
N LYS A 164 -14.20 5.18 5.38
CA LYS A 164 -13.25 4.09 5.61
C LYS A 164 -11.82 4.59 5.49
N PRO A 165 -10.89 4.16 6.38
CA PRO A 165 -9.51 4.63 6.37
C PRO A 165 -8.83 4.47 5.00
N THR A 166 -8.20 5.56 4.57
CA THR A 166 -7.31 5.61 3.40
C THR A 166 -5.91 5.96 3.89
N ALA A 167 -4.98 5.03 3.83
CA ALA A 167 -3.59 5.25 4.24
C ALA A 167 -2.66 5.27 3.03
N ALA A 168 -1.72 6.23 2.97
CA ALA A 168 -0.74 6.33 1.91
C ALA A 168 0.59 6.89 2.44
N ILE A 169 1.74 6.43 1.91
CA ILE A 169 3.06 6.80 2.40
C ILE A 169 4.00 7.23 1.28
N CYS A 170 4.92 8.16 1.56
CA CYS A 170 5.97 8.62 0.66
C CYS A 170 5.37 9.22 -0.62
N HIS A 171 5.53 8.57 -1.79
CA HIS A 171 4.85 8.95 -3.03
C HIS A 171 3.43 8.39 -3.16
N GLY A 172 3.02 7.45 -2.29
CA GLY A 172 1.68 6.89 -2.30
C GLY A 172 0.55 7.92 -2.32
N PRO A 173 0.63 9.03 -1.54
CA PRO A 173 -0.41 10.07 -1.53
C PRO A 173 -0.68 10.75 -2.88
N ILE A 174 0.26 10.73 -3.86
CA ILE A 174 0.00 11.26 -5.20
C ILE A 174 -1.21 10.57 -5.87
N THR A 175 -1.46 9.33 -5.50
CA THR A 175 -2.59 8.53 -5.98
C THR A 175 -3.95 9.19 -5.68
N LEU A 176 -4.04 10.02 -4.64
CA LEU A 176 -5.26 10.76 -4.28
C LEU A 176 -5.74 11.66 -5.43
N LEU A 177 -4.83 12.10 -6.32
CA LEU A 177 -5.18 12.88 -7.51
C LEU A 177 -6.08 12.13 -8.49
N ALA A 178 -6.12 10.80 -8.44
CA ALA A 178 -7.06 10.01 -9.24
C ALA A 178 -8.54 10.27 -8.89
N ALA A 179 -8.82 10.81 -7.71
CA ALA A 179 -10.19 11.04 -7.21
C ALA A 179 -10.75 12.43 -7.58
N GLN A 180 -10.48 12.90 -8.78
CA GLN A 180 -11.02 14.12 -9.40
C GLN A 180 -11.73 13.78 -10.73
N ASP A 181 -12.36 14.77 -11.39
CA ASP A 181 -13.14 14.53 -12.61
C ASP A 181 -12.26 14.11 -13.81
N ASP A 182 -11.12 14.78 -14.01
CA ASP A 182 -10.19 14.46 -15.11
C ASP A 182 -8.75 14.27 -14.58
N PRO A 183 -8.46 13.13 -13.94
CA PRO A 183 -7.12 12.89 -13.41
C PRO A 183 -6.05 12.78 -14.50
N GLN A 184 -6.40 12.30 -15.69
CA GLN A 184 -5.49 12.20 -16.82
C GLN A 184 -5.15 13.56 -17.40
N GLY A 185 -6.14 14.44 -17.59
CA GLY A 185 -5.93 15.81 -18.05
C GLY A 185 -5.11 16.61 -17.04
N TYR A 186 -5.41 16.46 -15.76
CA TYR A 186 -4.64 17.09 -14.69
C TYR A 186 -3.17 16.64 -14.72
N GLU A 187 -2.90 15.33 -14.77
CA GLU A 187 -1.53 14.79 -14.82
C GLU A 187 -0.76 15.31 -16.05
N ARG A 188 -1.41 15.38 -17.22
CA ARG A 188 -0.79 15.96 -18.42
C ARG A 188 -0.47 17.45 -18.28
N SER A 189 -1.22 18.20 -17.49
CA SER A 189 -0.97 19.62 -17.24
C SER A 189 0.20 19.85 -16.27
N LEU A 190 0.55 18.86 -15.44
CA LEU A 190 1.68 18.96 -14.52
C LEU A 190 3.00 19.10 -15.29
N GLY A 191 3.84 20.02 -14.86
CA GLY A 191 5.07 20.37 -15.58
C GLY A 191 4.90 21.51 -16.58
N ASN A 192 3.67 21.96 -16.85
CA ASN A 192 3.38 23.21 -17.57
C ASN A 192 3.15 24.35 -16.57
N ALA A 193 3.44 25.58 -16.97
CA ALA A 193 3.25 26.76 -16.11
C ALA A 193 1.78 27.01 -15.73
N ASP A 194 0.85 26.43 -16.49
CA ASP A 194 -0.60 26.66 -16.37
C ASP A 194 -1.35 25.50 -15.70
N ALA A 195 -0.68 24.62 -14.96
CA ALA A 195 -1.35 23.58 -14.18
C ALA A 195 -2.32 24.23 -13.19
N GLY A 196 -3.62 24.05 -13.44
CA GLY A 196 -4.70 24.60 -12.61
C GLY A 196 -5.03 23.69 -11.41
N ARG A 197 -6.03 24.12 -10.62
CA ARG A 197 -6.57 23.27 -9.55
C ARG A 197 -7.25 22.02 -10.11
N ALA A 198 -7.16 20.93 -9.35
CA ALA A 198 -7.95 19.73 -9.63
C ALA A 198 -9.46 20.05 -9.58
N GLN A 199 -10.22 19.48 -10.51
CA GLN A 199 -11.66 19.70 -10.59
C GLN A 199 -12.42 18.66 -9.77
N ASN A 200 -13.28 19.15 -8.85
CA ASN A 200 -14.09 18.29 -7.96
C ASN A 200 -13.25 17.22 -7.22
N TRP A 201 -12.04 17.60 -6.83
CA TRP A 201 -11.16 16.70 -6.09
C TRP A 201 -11.65 16.52 -4.65
N ILE A 202 -12.02 15.31 -4.29
CA ILE A 202 -12.63 15.01 -2.98
C ILE A 202 -11.72 15.29 -1.79
N TYR A 203 -10.39 15.33 -1.99
CA TYR A 203 -9.41 15.62 -0.95
C TYR A 203 -8.95 17.10 -0.92
N SER A 204 -9.61 17.99 -1.68
CA SER A 204 -9.32 19.40 -1.61
C SER A 204 -9.52 19.96 -0.20
N GLY A 205 -8.50 20.65 0.32
CA GLY A 205 -8.51 21.21 1.68
C GLY A 205 -8.26 20.20 2.81
N TYR A 206 -8.02 18.92 2.50
CA TYR A 206 -7.53 17.97 3.51
C TYR A 206 -6.09 18.30 3.90
N ARG A 207 -5.80 18.20 5.22
CA ARG A 207 -4.42 18.19 5.70
C ARG A 207 -3.80 16.83 5.36
N MET A 208 -2.61 16.87 4.75
CA MET A 208 -1.91 15.66 4.33
C MET A 208 -0.42 15.91 4.24
N THR A 209 0.35 14.85 4.10
CA THR A 209 1.77 14.91 3.76
C THR A 209 2.07 13.96 2.59
N ILE A 210 3.21 14.16 1.98
CA ILE A 210 3.75 13.36 0.87
C ILE A 210 5.26 13.54 0.88
N PHE A 211 6.00 12.80 0.08
CA PHE A 211 7.43 12.99 -0.09
C PHE A 211 7.74 14.45 -0.41
N ALA A 212 8.56 15.10 0.42
CA ALA A 212 8.75 16.54 0.40
C ALA A 212 9.66 16.98 -0.76
N ASP A 213 9.50 18.22 -1.23
CA ASP A 213 10.34 18.78 -2.30
C ASP A 213 11.85 18.71 -2.00
N ALA A 214 12.24 18.85 -0.73
CA ALA A 214 13.64 18.73 -0.33
C ALA A 214 14.18 17.30 -0.45
N GLU A 215 13.34 16.31 -0.17
CA GLU A 215 13.63 14.88 -0.33
C GLU A 215 13.65 14.51 -1.82
N GLU A 216 12.71 15.04 -2.60
CA GLU A 216 12.64 14.84 -4.04
C GLU A 216 13.85 15.45 -4.78
N ALA A 217 14.29 16.63 -4.35
CA ALA A 217 15.49 17.26 -4.91
C ALA A 217 16.77 16.41 -4.68
N ALA A 218 16.86 15.72 -3.53
CA ALA A 218 17.95 14.80 -3.27
C ALA A 218 17.91 13.58 -4.20
N PHE A 219 16.71 13.05 -4.48
CA PHE A 219 16.52 12.00 -5.47
C PHE A 219 16.88 12.49 -6.89
N GLU A 220 16.34 13.63 -7.32
CA GLU A 220 16.59 14.20 -8.65
C GLU A 220 18.10 14.44 -8.87
N ALA A 221 18.84 14.87 -7.84
CA ALA A 221 20.28 15.03 -7.91
C ALA A 221 21.04 13.72 -8.23
N SER A 222 20.46 12.57 -7.90
CA SER A 222 21.02 11.25 -8.23
C SER A 222 20.79 10.80 -9.68
N LEU A 223 19.97 11.51 -10.45
CA LEU A 223 19.61 11.19 -11.82
C LEU A 223 20.63 11.64 -12.87
N ASN A 224 21.84 12.05 -12.47
CA ASN A 224 22.94 12.45 -13.37
C ASN A 224 22.54 13.56 -14.38
N GLY A 225 21.73 14.52 -13.93
CA GLY A 225 21.26 15.65 -14.74
C GLY A 225 19.90 15.46 -15.42
N ASP A 226 19.34 14.25 -15.41
CA ASP A 226 17.95 14.04 -15.81
C ASP A 226 17.00 14.64 -14.76
N ARG A 227 15.75 14.89 -15.14
CA ARG A 227 14.78 15.55 -14.27
C ARG A 227 13.44 14.83 -14.25
N LEU A 228 12.77 14.92 -13.10
CA LEU A 228 11.39 14.49 -12.96
C LEU A 228 10.46 15.38 -13.83
N ARG A 229 9.37 14.83 -14.28
CA ARG A 229 8.33 15.58 -15.01
C ARG A 229 7.69 16.63 -14.12
N TYR A 230 7.46 16.31 -12.86
CA TYR A 230 6.93 17.19 -11.83
C TYR A 230 7.29 16.67 -10.43
N TYR A 231 7.23 17.53 -9.45
CA TYR A 231 7.39 17.18 -8.04
C TYR A 231 6.02 16.87 -7.44
N PRO A 232 5.83 15.71 -6.76
CA PRO A 232 4.53 15.27 -6.28
C PRO A 232 3.91 16.21 -5.24
N ALA A 233 4.71 16.78 -4.32
CA ALA A 233 4.21 17.72 -3.33
C ALA A 233 3.62 18.99 -3.99
N ARG A 234 4.28 19.53 -5.02
CA ARG A 234 3.77 20.67 -5.79
C ARG A 234 2.48 20.32 -6.53
N ALA A 235 2.41 19.14 -7.13
CA ALA A 235 1.21 18.69 -7.81
C ALA A 235 0.02 18.61 -6.84
N MET A 236 0.21 18.05 -5.65
CA MET A 236 -0.82 17.94 -4.61
C MET A 236 -1.25 19.32 -4.07
N ALA A 237 -0.29 20.23 -3.83
CA ALA A 237 -0.58 21.60 -3.39
C ALA A 237 -1.37 22.37 -4.46
N THR A 238 -0.98 22.26 -5.73
CA THR A 238 -1.69 22.90 -6.86
C THR A 238 -3.11 22.34 -7.00
N ALA A 239 -3.31 21.04 -6.74
CA ALA A 239 -4.64 20.43 -6.72
C ALA A 239 -5.55 21.01 -5.61
N GLY A 240 -4.98 21.56 -4.55
CA GLY A 240 -5.72 22.14 -3.42
C GLY A 240 -5.55 21.40 -2.10
N GLY A 241 -4.55 20.53 -1.97
CA GLY A 241 -4.19 19.87 -0.71
C GLY A 241 -3.53 20.83 0.29
N ASP A 242 -3.83 20.70 1.58
CA ASP A 242 -3.18 21.42 2.68
C ASP A 242 -1.98 20.62 3.17
N LEU A 243 -0.81 20.84 2.56
CA LEU A 243 0.37 20.02 2.82
C LEU A 243 1.08 20.42 4.11
N ARG A 244 1.46 19.41 4.91
CA ARG A 244 2.15 19.54 6.18
C ARG A 244 3.41 18.69 6.17
N PHE A 245 4.55 19.29 6.50
CA PHE A 245 5.85 18.62 6.45
C PHE A 245 6.60 18.72 7.78
N ALA A 246 7.31 17.65 8.14
CA ALA A 246 8.45 17.69 9.04
C ALA A 246 9.73 18.01 8.24
N LYS A 247 10.88 18.03 8.92
CA LYS A 247 12.16 18.11 8.22
C LYS A 247 12.36 16.88 7.32
N ALA A 248 13.11 17.09 6.25
CA ALA A 248 13.44 15.99 5.34
C ALA A 248 14.03 14.80 6.12
N TRP A 249 13.57 13.60 5.76
CA TRP A 249 13.98 12.31 6.34
C TRP A 249 13.55 12.06 7.80
N GLU A 250 12.85 13.00 8.45
CA GLU A 250 12.21 12.74 9.74
C GLU A 250 10.87 12.01 9.52
N PRO A 251 10.54 11.01 10.35
CA PRO A 251 9.21 10.38 10.32
C PRO A 251 8.11 11.40 10.57
N HIS A 252 7.10 11.43 9.71
CA HIS A 252 5.96 12.33 9.87
C HIS A 252 4.68 11.69 9.32
N VAL A 253 3.61 11.71 10.13
CA VAL A 253 2.28 11.24 9.75
C VAL A 253 1.26 12.32 10.01
N VAL A 254 0.40 12.55 9.04
CA VAL A 254 -0.75 13.46 9.16
C VAL A 254 -2.02 12.64 9.05
N VAL A 255 -2.93 12.86 10.00
CA VAL A 255 -4.28 12.29 10.00
C VAL A 255 -5.28 13.41 9.88
N ASP A 256 -6.18 13.32 8.92
CA ASP A 256 -7.31 14.23 8.75
C ASP A 256 -8.53 13.44 8.28
N ARG A 257 -9.53 13.34 9.16
CA ARG A 257 -10.71 12.51 8.93
C ARG A 257 -10.29 11.03 8.68
N GLU A 258 -10.74 10.41 7.60
CA GLU A 258 -10.39 9.03 7.23
C GLU A 258 -9.01 8.92 6.53
N LEU A 259 -8.36 10.05 6.19
CA LEU A 259 -7.10 10.07 5.47
C LEU A 259 -5.91 10.03 6.44
N ILE A 260 -4.98 9.11 6.18
CA ILE A 260 -3.72 8.91 6.93
C ILE A 260 -2.58 8.96 5.93
N THR A 261 -1.68 9.94 6.04
CA THR A 261 -0.55 10.08 5.12
C THR A 261 0.78 10.11 5.85
N GLY A 262 1.78 9.42 5.31
CA GLY A 262 3.17 9.41 5.80
C GLY A 262 4.10 10.10 4.80
N GLN A 263 5.05 10.92 5.29
CA GLN A 263 5.89 11.76 4.44
C GLN A 263 6.92 11.00 3.62
N ASN A 264 7.59 10.01 4.21
CA ASN A 264 8.79 9.39 3.66
C ASN A 264 8.95 7.94 4.15
N PRO A 265 9.95 7.18 3.68
CA PRO A 265 10.16 5.78 4.07
C PRO A 265 10.25 5.54 5.58
N PHE A 266 10.74 6.50 6.34
CA PHE A 266 10.88 6.37 7.80
C PHE A 266 9.56 6.57 8.57
N SER A 267 8.47 6.90 7.86
CA SER A 267 7.12 7.05 8.44
C SER A 267 6.36 5.72 8.55
N ASP A 268 6.91 4.61 8.07
CA ASP A 268 6.29 3.30 7.90
C ASP A 268 5.63 2.74 9.17
N HIS A 269 6.36 2.70 10.27
CA HIS A 269 5.86 2.20 11.57
C HIS A 269 4.74 3.11 12.14
N ALA A 270 4.94 4.43 12.08
CA ALA A 270 3.96 5.38 12.58
C ALA A 270 2.65 5.35 11.77
N LEU A 271 2.76 5.21 10.44
CA LEU A 271 1.61 5.06 9.56
C LEU A 271 0.86 3.75 9.83
N ALA A 272 1.59 2.64 10.01
CA ALA A 272 0.99 1.35 10.35
C ALA A 272 0.20 1.42 11.66
N GLN A 273 0.76 2.05 12.69
CA GLN A 273 0.09 2.26 13.98
C GLN A 273 -1.18 3.11 13.84
N ALA A 274 -1.10 4.22 13.09
CA ALA A 274 -2.25 5.10 12.85
C ALA A 274 -3.37 4.37 12.10
N LEU A 275 -3.03 3.56 11.08
CA LEU A 275 -4.01 2.78 10.33
C LEU A 275 -4.67 1.70 11.19
N ILE A 276 -3.89 0.97 12.00
CA ILE A 276 -4.42 -0.05 12.91
C ILE A 276 -5.34 0.58 13.97
N ALA A 277 -4.99 1.76 14.50
CA ALA A 277 -5.83 2.50 15.43
C ALA A 277 -7.16 2.91 14.78
N ALA A 278 -7.13 3.49 13.58
CA ALA A 278 -8.33 3.87 12.83
C ALA A 278 -9.25 2.67 12.49
N LEU A 279 -8.66 1.51 12.23
CA LEU A 279 -9.40 0.27 12.00
C LEU A 279 -10.03 -0.30 13.29
N ALA A 280 -9.42 -0.07 14.46
CA ALA A 280 -9.93 -0.55 15.74
C ALA A 280 -11.10 0.28 16.29
N GLU A 281 -11.29 1.51 15.82
CA GLU A 281 -12.39 2.41 16.18
C GLU A 281 -13.71 2.10 15.42
N ARG A 282 -13.69 1.13 14.52
CA ARG A 282 -14.83 0.76 13.66
C ARG A 282 -15.36 -0.63 14.00
#